data_36222d4a2b7eae62dfc311d4ab9c8c2f
#
_entry.id   36222d4a2b7eae62dfc311d4ab9c8c2f
#
_cell.length_a   1.000
_cell.length_b   1.000
_cell.length_c   1.000
_cell.angle_alpha   90.00
_cell.angle_beta   90.00
_cell.angle_gamma   90.00
#
_symmetry.space_group_name_H-M   'P 1'
#
loop_
_entity.id
_entity.type
_entity.pdbx_description
1 polymer ?
#
loop_
_entity_poly.entity_id
_entity_poly.type
_entity_poly.pdbx_seq_one_letter_code
_entity_poly.pdbx_strand_id
1 'polypeptide(L)'
;MLLLCLAGLPRFILWIESHRLGERVLRASEDPASQGLLQDAVPTVLIQIPVYNDAEALRSQLSNLTQIDWPRASLEIQILDDSNDGSGGLIQGWVSELRSEGVPVTCLQRTHRKGFKAGALASGLRQSHAPFIAIFDADFQIPADFLRRTIPAFEDSSTGLVQCRWGFSNREENMLTRVQARLLDAHFHIEHRARSRAGRFFNFNGTAGVWRRAAITEAGGWSDDTVVEDTDLSLRAWRCGWKFVYRDDVICEGHLPTNFRAFRTQQRRWTAGAMQLFQKEKSRARHSSLWVDLDIQSRFLTPLACFALVLLTMCAPLRRIYPELLGSDPRWWPLVSTPIVEIPFLFFAVLFVVFYYGSTGGRWQQRVV
;
A
#
# COMPACT_ATOMS: atom_id res chain seq x y z
N MET A 1 0.48 7.13 26.33
CA MET A 1 1.52 6.13 26.55
C MET A 1 1.13 4.78 25.96
N LEU A 2 0.08 4.09 26.47
CA LEU A 2 -0.33 2.75 25.96
C LEU A 2 -0.51 2.72 24.43
N LEU A 3 -1.17 3.72 23.84
CA LEU A 3 -1.35 3.83 22.38
C LEU A 3 -0.03 3.97 21.62
N LEU A 4 0.95 4.72 22.15
CA LEU A 4 2.27 4.83 21.56
C LEU A 4 3.05 3.52 21.64
N CYS A 5 2.94 2.79 22.76
CA CYS A 5 3.52 1.46 22.93
C CYS A 5 2.89 0.45 21.94
N LEU A 6 1.56 0.43 21.83
CA LEU A 6 0.83 -0.46 20.93
C LEU A 6 1.12 -0.18 19.45
N ALA A 7 1.40 1.06 19.08
CA ALA A 7 1.76 1.43 17.72
C ALA A 7 3.26 1.28 17.42
N GLY A 8 4.13 1.54 18.40
CA GLY A 8 5.59 1.56 18.23
C GLY A 8 6.25 0.21 18.37
N LEU A 9 5.85 -0.60 19.37
CA LEU A 9 6.48 -1.88 19.65
C LEU A 9 6.40 -2.89 18.47
N PRO A 10 5.25 -3.07 17.78
CA PRO A 10 5.19 -3.94 16.61
C PRO A 10 6.14 -3.49 15.48
N ARG A 11 6.29 -2.17 15.26
CA ARG A 11 7.21 -1.63 14.27
C ARG A 11 8.68 -1.86 14.63
N PHE A 12 9.02 -1.73 15.89
CA PHE A 12 10.36 -2.03 16.38
C PHE A 12 10.70 -3.51 16.21
N ILE A 13 9.78 -4.40 16.54
CA ILE A 13 9.93 -5.86 16.31
C ILE A 13 10.16 -6.12 14.80
N LEU A 14 9.35 -5.53 13.93
CA LEU A 14 9.51 -5.66 12.48
C LEU A 14 10.86 -5.10 11.98
N TRP A 15 11.35 -4.03 12.57
CA TRP A 15 12.66 -3.47 12.23
C TRP A 15 13.79 -4.44 12.61
N ILE A 16 13.77 -5.05 13.82
CA ILE A 16 14.71 -6.07 14.23
C ILE A 16 14.63 -7.30 13.31
N GLU A 17 13.42 -7.76 13.01
CA GLU A 17 13.20 -8.89 12.11
C GLU A 17 13.72 -8.60 10.71
N SER A 18 13.50 -7.39 10.18
CA SER A 18 14.00 -6.99 8.85
C SER A 18 15.51 -7.07 8.75
N HIS A 19 16.23 -6.73 9.82
CA HIS A 19 17.70 -6.81 9.87
C HIS A 19 18.20 -8.26 10.03
N ARG A 20 17.55 -9.04 10.90
CA ARG A 20 17.93 -10.45 11.12
C ARG A 20 17.65 -11.36 9.92
N LEU A 21 16.59 -11.08 9.17
CA LEU A 21 16.19 -11.85 7.98
C LEU A 21 16.91 -11.36 6.70
N GLY A 22 17.54 -10.19 6.75
CA GLY A 22 18.18 -9.55 5.58
C GLY A 22 19.28 -10.41 4.92
N GLU A 23 20.02 -11.17 5.71
CA GLU A 23 21.14 -11.99 5.20
C GLU A 23 20.72 -13.37 4.66
N ARG A 24 19.59 -13.92 5.11
CA ARG A 24 19.19 -15.29 4.72
C ARG A 24 18.41 -15.36 3.40
N VAL A 25 17.73 -14.31 3.00
CA VAL A 25 16.77 -14.34 1.87
C VAL A 25 17.33 -13.76 0.57
N LEU A 26 18.43 -13.00 0.60
CA LEU A 26 19.14 -12.62 -0.64
C LEU A 26 19.61 -13.86 -1.43
N ARG A 27 19.81 -15.00 -0.77
CA ARG A 27 20.19 -16.26 -1.43
C ARG A 27 19.02 -17.07 -1.99
N ALA A 28 17.78 -16.81 -1.56
CA ALA A 28 16.60 -17.54 -2.03
C ALA A 28 15.84 -16.83 -3.19
N SER A 29 16.12 -15.54 -3.44
CA SER A 29 15.51 -14.80 -4.55
C SER A 29 16.22 -14.98 -5.90
N GLU A 30 17.37 -15.65 -5.92
CA GLU A 30 18.12 -16.01 -7.13
C GLU A 30 17.83 -17.45 -7.60
N ASP A 31 16.77 -18.09 -7.09
CA ASP A 31 16.46 -19.47 -7.46
C ASP A 31 15.98 -19.52 -8.93
N PRO A 32 16.75 -20.19 -9.83
CA PRO A 32 16.38 -20.35 -11.24
C PRO A 32 15.10 -21.15 -11.46
N ALA A 33 14.55 -21.75 -10.40
CA ALA A 33 13.35 -22.59 -10.46
C ALA A 33 12.05 -21.82 -10.79
N SER A 34 12.05 -20.47 -10.83
CA SER A 34 10.87 -19.66 -11.14
C SER A 34 10.53 -19.56 -12.64
N GLN A 35 10.91 -20.56 -13.45
CA GLN A 35 10.66 -20.55 -14.89
C GLN A 35 9.51 -21.48 -15.33
N GLY A 36 8.92 -22.27 -14.41
CA GLY A 36 7.96 -23.32 -14.75
C GLY A 36 6.67 -22.81 -15.44
N LEU A 37 5.98 -21.84 -14.82
CA LEU A 37 4.71 -21.29 -15.36
C LEU A 37 4.86 -20.61 -16.74
N LEU A 38 6.08 -20.22 -17.13
CA LEU A 38 6.35 -19.58 -18.41
C LEU A 38 6.75 -20.58 -19.50
N GLN A 39 7.00 -21.86 -19.16
CA GLN A 39 7.44 -22.89 -20.10
C GLN A 39 6.28 -23.63 -20.77
N ASP A 40 5.17 -23.91 -20.05
CA ASP A 40 4.09 -24.77 -20.58
C ASP A 40 2.94 -23.99 -21.23
N ALA A 41 2.50 -22.86 -20.64
CA ALA A 41 1.54 -21.95 -21.26
C ALA A 41 1.57 -20.60 -20.54
N VAL A 42 1.82 -19.52 -21.27
CA VAL A 42 1.79 -18.17 -20.72
C VAL A 42 0.35 -17.82 -20.29
N PRO A 43 0.09 -17.59 -19.00
CA PRO A 43 -1.28 -17.37 -18.53
C PRO A 43 -1.81 -16.00 -18.97
N THR A 44 -3.12 -15.93 -19.17
CA THR A 44 -3.77 -14.65 -19.44
C THR A 44 -3.75 -13.76 -18.21
N VAL A 45 -3.34 -12.49 -18.39
CA VAL A 45 -3.32 -11.47 -17.34
C VAL A 45 -4.22 -10.30 -17.76
N LEU A 46 -5.11 -9.91 -16.87
CA LEU A 46 -5.91 -8.70 -16.99
C LEU A 46 -5.20 -7.56 -16.23
N ILE A 47 -4.95 -6.44 -16.92
CA ILE A 47 -4.53 -5.19 -16.28
C ILE A 47 -5.74 -4.26 -16.16
N GLN A 48 -6.06 -3.82 -14.95
CA GLN A 48 -7.14 -2.88 -14.68
C GLN A 48 -6.59 -1.53 -14.25
N ILE A 49 -7.01 -0.45 -14.95
CA ILE A 49 -6.60 0.93 -14.69
C ILE A 49 -7.86 1.75 -14.43
N PRO A 50 -8.27 1.93 -13.16
CA PRO A 50 -9.39 2.80 -12.80
C PRO A 50 -9.01 4.27 -12.98
N VAL A 51 -9.89 5.04 -13.63
CA VAL A 51 -9.71 6.47 -13.91
C VAL A 51 -10.94 7.23 -13.44
N TYR A 52 -10.72 8.39 -12.80
CA TYR A 52 -11.79 9.31 -12.43
C TYR A 52 -11.29 10.75 -12.44
N ASN A 53 -11.69 11.52 -13.44
CA ASN A 53 -11.33 12.94 -13.61
C ASN A 53 -9.80 13.17 -13.56
N ASP A 54 -9.04 12.23 -14.10
CA ASP A 54 -7.57 12.25 -14.10
C ASP A 54 -7.01 11.71 -15.43
N ALA A 55 -7.53 12.25 -16.52
CA ALA A 55 -7.13 11.86 -17.87
C ALA A 55 -5.65 12.17 -18.14
N GLU A 56 -5.10 13.25 -17.55
CA GLU A 56 -3.70 13.62 -17.74
C GLU A 56 -2.74 12.58 -17.11
N ALA A 57 -3.07 12.07 -15.93
CA ALA A 57 -2.31 10.98 -15.33
C ALA A 57 -2.36 9.73 -16.22
N LEU A 58 -3.53 9.34 -16.71
CA LEU A 58 -3.65 8.22 -17.65
C LEU A 58 -2.79 8.43 -18.91
N ARG A 59 -2.81 9.63 -19.50
CA ARG A 59 -2.05 9.96 -20.71
C ARG A 59 -0.56 9.67 -20.54
N SER A 60 0.00 10.00 -19.38
CA SER A 60 1.41 9.74 -19.07
C SER A 60 1.77 8.24 -19.07
N GLN A 61 0.78 7.37 -18.87
CA GLN A 61 0.95 5.91 -18.78
C GLN A 61 0.75 5.20 -20.12
N LEU A 62 0.09 5.82 -21.11
CA LEU A 62 -0.29 5.14 -22.38
C LEU A 62 0.91 4.55 -23.12
N SER A 63 2.05 5.25 -23.15
CA SER A 63 3.27 4.76 -23.79
C SER A 63 3.83 3.47 -23.14
N ASN A 64 3.61 3.31 -21.84
CA ASN A 64 4.08 2.11 -21.13
C ASN A 64 3.23 0.88 -21.49
N LEU A 65 1.94 1.08 -21.80
CA LEU A 65 1.05 -0.01 -22.22
C LEU A 65 1.52 -0.68 -23.52
N THR A 66 2.15 0.07 -24.41
CA THR A 66 2.73 -0.48 -25.67
C THR A 66 3.97 -1.32 -25.42
N GLN A 67 4.69 -1.06 -24.33
CA GLN A 67 5.99 -1.65 -23.99
C GLN A 67 5.90 -2.89 -23.09
N ILE A 68 4.70 -3.29 -22.65
CA ILE A 68 4.54 -4.42 -21.74
C ILE A 68 5.07 -5.71 -22.39
N ASP A 69 6.09 -6.31 -21.76
CA ASP A 69 6.67 -7.59 -22.19
C ASP A 69 5.79 -8.77 -21.75
N TRP A 70 4.70 -8.96 -22.49
CA TRP A 70 3.79 -10.08 -22.34
C TRP A 70 3.14 -10.40 -23.68
N PRO A 71 2.93 -11.70 -24.03
CA PRO A 71 2.27 -12.04 -25.27
C PRO A 71 0.90 -11.37 -25.40
N ARG A 72 0.66 -10.67 -26.50
CA ARG A 72 -0.58 -9.93 -26.74
C ARG A 72 -1.84 -10.81 -26.67
N ALA A 73 -1.72 -12.08 -27.09
CA ALA A 73 -2.81 -13.05 -27.01
C ALA A 73 -3.16 -13.48 -25.57
N SER A 74 -2.25 -13.27 -24.62
CA SER A 74 -2.42 -13.58 -23.19
C SER A 74 -2.48 -12.31 -22.32
N LEU A 75 -2.79 -11.15 -22.91
CA LEU A 75 -2.89 -9.87 -22.23
C LEU A 75 -4.27 -9.27 -22.50
N GLU A 76 -4.92 -8.78 -21.45
CA GLU A 76 -6.12 -7.95 -21.49
C GLU A 76 -5.86 -6.67 -20.72
N ILE A 77 -6.22 -5.52 -21.27
CA ILE A 77 -6.10 -4.22 -20.58
C ILE A 77 -7.47 -3.56 -20.54
N GLN A 78 -7.90 -3.15 -19.36
CA GLN A 78 -9.14 -2.43 -19.14
C GLN A 78 -8.87 -1.06 -18.53
N ILE A 79 -9.22 0.00 -19.22
CA ILE A 79 -9.34 1.35 -18.66
C ILE A 79 -10.77 1.47 -18.13
N LEU A 80 -10.90 1.62 -16.82
CA LEU A 80 -12.19 1.68 -16.12
C LEU A 80 -12.52 3.16 -15.87
N ASP A 81 -13.18 3.80 -16.83
CA ASP A 81 -13.43 5.23 -16.84
C ASP A 81 -14.76 5.57 -16.16
N ASP A 82 -14.66 6.18 -14.98
CA ASP A 82 -15.78 6.75 -14.23
C ASP A 82 -15.83 8.29 -14.30
N SER A 83 -15.09 8.93 -15.21
CA SER A 83 -14.95 10.37 -15.30
C SER A 83 -16.27 11.05 -15.68
N ASN A 84 -16.49 12.25 -15.14
CA ASN A 84 -17.66 13.09 -15.41
C ASN A 84 -17.28 14.55 -15.70
N ASP A 85 -16.01 14.82 -15.99
CA ASP A 85 -15.44 16.13 -16.33
C ASP A 85 -15.38 16.39 -17.84
N GLY A 86 -15.94 15.50 -18.65
CA GLY A 86 -15.90 15.58 -20.12
C GLY A 86 -14.69 14.91 -20.77
N SER A 87 -13.76 14.36 -20.00
CA SER A 87 -12.55 13.71 -20.52
C SER A 87 -12.80 12.34 -21.19
N GLY A 88 -13.98 11.73 -21.02
CA GLY A 88 -14.30 10.41 -21.54
C GLY A 88 -14.10 10.25 -23.05
N GLY A 89 -14.41 11.28 -23.85
CA GLY A 89 -14.17 11.27 -25.29
C GLY A 89 -12.69 11.23 -25.67
N LEU A 90 -11.84 11.93 -24.91
CA LEU A 90 -10.39 11.90 -25.09
C LEU A 90 -9.83 10.51 -24.76
N ILE A 91 -10.27 9.92 -23.64
CA ILE A 91 -9.85 8.57 -23.21
C ILE A 91 -10.23 7.54 -24.27
N GLN A 92 -11.44 7.61 -24.84
CA GLN A 92 -11.87 6.73 -25.92
C GLN A 92 -11.00 6.90 -27.20
N GLY A 93 -10.61 8.12 -27.53
CA GLY A 93 -9.69 8.41 -28.63
C GLY A 93 -8.34 7.70 -28.44
N TRP A 94 -7.72 7.86 -27.26
CA TRP A 94 -6.45 7.19 -26.94
C TRP A 94 -6.54 5.66 -26.94
N VAL A 95 -7.65 5.11 -26.45
CA VAL A 95 -7.89 3.67 -26.49
C VAL A 95 -7.98 3.17 -27.93
N SER A 96 -8.61 3.95 -28.81
CA SER A 96 -8.72 3.60 -30.25
C SER A 96 -7.35 3.62 -30.94
N GLU A 97 -6.51 4.59 -30.59
CA GLU A 97 -5.13 4.71 -31.08
C GLU A 97 -4.29 3.49 -30.64
N LEU A 98 -4.26 3.17 -29.34
CA LEU A 98 -3.58 2.00 -28.81
C LEU A 98 -4.04 0.68 -29.47
N ARG A 99 -5.34 0.53 -29.73
CA ARG A 99 -5.87 -0.61 -30.46
C ARG A 99 -5.34 -0.70 -31.89
N SER A 100 -5.20 0.42 -32.57
CA SER A 100 -4.63 0.46 -33.92
C SER A 100 -3.16 0.04 -33.93
N GLU A 101 -2.44 0.21 -32.82
CA GLU A 101 -1.08 -0.28 -32.57
C GLU A 101 -1.03 -1.75 -32.11
N GLY A 102 -2.17 -2.43 -32.04
CA GLY A 102 -2.27 -3.84 -31.64
C GLY A 102 -2.24 -4.07 -30.13
N VAL A 103 -2.43 -3.04 -29.30
CA VAL A 103 -2.55 -3.19 -27.84
C VAL A 103 -3.94 -3.73 -27.51
N PRO A 104 -4.08 -4.82 -26.74
CA PRO A 104 -5.37 -5.43 -26.40
C PRO A 104 -6.07 -4.65 -25.27
N VAL A 105 -6.46 -3.41 -25.53
CA VAL A 105 -7.04 -2.48 -24.55
C VAL A 105 -8.53 -2.23 -24.80
N THR A 106 -9.30 -2.15 -23.73
CA THR A 106 -10.73 -1.78 -23.74
C THR A 106 -10.97 -0.64 -22.75
N CYS A 107 -11.91 0.25 -23.10
CA CYS A 107 -12.41 1.26 -22.18
C CYS A 107 -13.82 0.88 -21.75
N LEU A 108 -14.01 0.79 -20.44
CA LEU A 108 -15.31 0.48 -19.82
C LEU A 108 -15.80 1.72 -19.08
N GLN A 109 -16.86 2.31 -19.58
CA GLN A 109 -17.55 3.43 -18.95
C GLN A 109 -18.80 2.94 -18.24
N ARG A 110 -19.04 3.46 -17.03
CA ARG A 110 -20.23 3.15 -16.25
C ARG A 110 -21.15 4.35 -16.21
N THR A 111 -22.46 4.12 -16.35
CA THR A 111 -23.49 5.17 -16.23
C THR A 111 -23.60 5.71 -14.80
N HIS A 112 -23.29 4.89 -13.81
CA HIS A 112 -23.34 5.25 -12.40
C HIS A 112 -22.06 4.79 -11.69
N ARG A 113 -21.44 5.71 -11.00
CA ARG A 113 -20.20 5.48 -10.22
C ARG A 113 -20.48 4.78 -8.87
N LYS A 114 -21.44 3.84 -8.83
CA LYS A 114 -21.74 3.08 -7.61
C LYS A 114 -20.52 2.28 -7.17
N GLY A 115 -20.16 2.37 -5.87
CA GLY A 115 -19.02 1.65 -5.31
C GLY A 115 -17.65 2.22 -5.70
N PHE A 116 -17.59 3.40 -6.32
CA PHE A 116 -16.34 4.09 -6.66
C PHE A 116 -15.32 3.17 -7.35
N LYS A 117 -14.06 3.16 -6.92
CA LYS A 117 -12.99 2.32 -7.45
C LYS A 117 -13.31 0.83 -7.30
N ALA A 118 -13.77 0.39 -6.12
CA ALA A 118 -14.18 -1.00 -5.89
C ALA A 118 -15.23 -1.47 -6.89
N GLY A 119 -16.25 -0.63 -7.12
CA GLY A 119 -17.29 -0.91 -8.10
C GLY A 119 -16.78 -0.96 -9.55
N ALA A 120 -15.81 -0.12 -9.91
CA ALA A 120 -15.17 -0.13 -11.23
C ALA A 120 -14.40 -1.43 -11.43
N LEU A 121 -13.52 -1.80 -10.48
CA LEU A 121 -12.75 -3.03 -10.51
C LEU A 121 -13.66 -4.27 -10.58
N ALA A 122 -14.71 -4.32 -9.76
CA ALA A 122 -15.69 -5.40 -9.81
C ALA A 122 -16.43 -5.49 -11.16
N SER A 123 -16.75 -4.35 -11.76
CA SER A 123 -17.43 -4.30 -13.07
C SER A 123 -16.53 -4.82 -14.19
N GLY A 124 -15.28 -4.37 -14.21
CA GLY A 124 -14.29 -4.85 -15.18
C GLY A 124 -13.97 -6.34 -15.01
N LEU A 125 -13.86 -6.81 -13.76
CA LEU A 125 -13.58 -8.20 -13.45
C LEU A 125 -14.65 -9.17 -14.02
N ARG A 126 -15.92 -8.78 -14.06
CA ARG A 126 -17.01 -9.57 -14.63
C ARG A 126 -16.91 -9.75 -16.16
N GLN A 127 -16.16 -8.87 -16.84
CA GLN A 127 -16.00 -8.89 -18.30
C GLN A 127 -14.75 -9.62 -18.78
N SER A 128 -14.01 -10.24 -17.87
CA SER A 128 -12.80 -11.01 -18.18
C SER A 128 -12.87 -12.36 -17.46
N HIS A 129 -12.11 -13.31 -17.98
CA HIS A 129 -11.89 -14.62 -17.34
C HIS A 129 -10.41 -14.86 -16.98
N ALA A 130 -9.55 -13.85 -17.13
CA ALA A 130 -8.14 -13.96 -16.83
C ALA A 130 -7.90 -14.44 -15.38
N PRO A 131 -7.02 -15.43 -15.16
CA PRO A 131 -6.74 -15.98 -13.84
C PRO A 131 -5.96 -15.01 -12.92
N PHE A 132 -5.27 -14.03 -13.51
CA PHE A 132 -4.47 -13.04 -12.79
C PHE A 132 -4.90 -11.63 -13.17
N ILE A 133 -4.99 -10.75 -12.16
CA ILE A 133 -5.47 -9.39 -12.28
C ILE A 133 -4.42 -8.43 -11.73
N ALA A 134 -3.74 -7.70 -12.61
CA ALA A 134 -2.86 -6.60 -12.23
C ALA A 134 -3.67 -5.30 -12.09
N ILE A 135 -3.41 -4.51 -11.06
CA ILE A 135 -4.14 -3.27 -10.79
C ILE A 135 -3.14 -2.13 -10.69
N PHE A 136 -3.41 -1.07 -11.46
CA PHE A 136 -2.63 0.15 -11.47
C PHE A 136 -3.53 1.38 -11.43
N ASP A 137 -3.21 2.31 -10.52
CA ASP A 137 -3.80 3.65 -10.60
C ASP A 137 -3.25 4.39 -11.83
N ALA A 138 -4.01 5.33 -12.35
CA ALA A 138 -3.67 6.05 -13.57
C ALA A 138 -2.35 6.84 -13.49
N ASP A 139 -1.93 7.21 -12.27
CA ASP A 139 -0.70 7.94 -11.98
C ASP A 139 0.52 7.04 -11.68
N PHE A 140 0.38 5.70 -11.83
CA PHE A 140 1.47 4.74 -11.61
C PHE A 140 2.01 4.20 -12.93
N GLN A 141 3.32 4.22 -13.11
CA GLN A 141 4.02 3.68 -14.26
C GLN A 141 4.14 2.16 -14.16
N ILE A 142 3.78 1.45 -15.24
CA ILE A 142 3.91 -0.01 -15.33
C ILE A 142 5.28 -0.33 -15.96
N PRO A 143 6.22 -0.96 -15.23
CA PRO A 143 7.47 -1.42 -15.83
C PRO A 143 7.22 -2.44 -16.95
N ALA A 144 7.97 -2.36 -18.03
CA ALA A 144 7.80 -3.27 -19.17
C ALA A 144 7.90 -4.75 -18.76
N ASP A 145 8.80 -5.09 -17.87
CA ASP A 145 9.06 -6.44 -17.35
C ASP A 145 8.20 -6.83 -16.13
N PHE A 146 7.21 -6.00 -15.74
CA PHE A 146 6.41 -6.18 -14.54
C PHE A 146 5.77 -7.56 -14.45
N LEU A 147 5.10 -8.00 -15.51
CA LEU A 147 4.43 -9.30 -15.51
C LEU A 147 5.42 -10.46 -15.48
N ARG A 148 6.55 -10.36 -16.20
CA ARG A 148 7.62 -11.35 -16.17
C ARG A 148 8.20 -11.56 -14.78
N ARG A 149 8.24 -10.51 -13.98
CA ARG A 149 8.81 -10.54 -12.63
C ARG A 149 7.81 -10.89 -11.54
N THR A 150 6.51 -10.76 -11.79
CA THR A 150 5.47 -10.98 -10.76
C THR A 150 4.73 -12.29 -10.92
N ILE A 151 4.40 -12.71 -12.15
CA ILE A 151 3.59 -13.90 -12.41
C ILE A 151 4.25 -15.21 -11.92
N PRO A 152 5.58 -15.40 -12.01
CA PRO A 152 6.20 -16.62 -11.46
C PRO A 152 5.94 -16.86 -9.97
N ALA A 153 5.71 -15.81 -9.16
CA ALA A 153 5.38 -15.99 -7.75
C ALA A 153 4.04 -16.73 -7.51
N PHE A 154 3.22 -16.89 -8.53
CA PHE A 154 1.97 -17.65 -8.50
C PHE A 154 2.13 -19.14 -8.83
N GLU A 155 3.33 -19.65 -9.04
CA GLU A 155 3.61 -21.09 -9.12
C GLU A 155 3.19 -21.78 -7.82
N ASP A 156 3.42 -21.16 -6.67
CA ASP A 156 2.73 -21.56 -5.43
C ASP A 156 1.24 -21.26 -5.56
N SER A 157 0.43 -22.32 -5.69
CA SER A 157 -1.04 -22.22 -5.85
C SER A 157 -1.72 -21.52 -4.66
N SER A 158 -1.06 -21.45 -3.51
CA SER A 158 -1.53 -20.73 -2.33
C SER A 158 -1.25 -19.23 -2.38
N THR A 159 -0.45 -18.72 -3.33
CA THR A 159 -0.22 -17.29 -3.51
C THR A 159 -1.46 -16.62 -4.09
N GLY A 160 -2.07 -15.72 -3.32
CA GLY A 160 -3.25 -14.95 -3.71
C GLY A 160 -2.94 -13.53 -4.19
N LEU A 161 -1.85 -12.94 -3.70
CA LEU A 161 -1.45 -11.56 -4.00
C LEU A 161 0.07 -11.47 -4.14
N VAL A 162 0.50 -10.73 -5.16
CA VAL A 162 1.86 -10.20 -5.28
C VAL A 162 1.77 -8.68 -5.25
N GLN A 163 2.34 -8.03 -4.23
CA GLN A 163 2.46 -6.58 -4.12
C GLN A 163 3.88 -6.15 -4.46
N CYS A 164 4.01 -5.14 -5.32
CA CYS A 164 5.30 -4.55 -5.67
C CYS A 164 5.56 -3.26 -4.90
N ARG A 165 6.80 -2.82 -4.89
CA ARG A 165 7.23 -1.62 -4.21
C ARG A 165 6.80 -0.36 -4.97
N TRP A 166 6.31 0.63 -4.24
CA TRP A 166 6.12 1.97 -4.81
C TRP A 166 7.44 2.73 -4.87
N GLY A 167 7.69 3.33 -6.01
CA GLY A 167 8.66 4.40 -6.22
C GLY A 167 7.94 5.74 -6.42
N PHE A 168 8.70 6.83 -6.45
CA PHE A 168 8.12 8.16 -6.63
C PHE A 168 9.01 8.98 -7.55
N SER A 169 8.52 9.27 -8.77
CA SER A 169 9.25 10.01 -9.81
C SER A 169 9.50 11.46 -9.40
N ASN A 170 8.57 12.07 -8.66
CA ASN A 170 8.67 13.45 -8.17
C ASN A 170 9.19 13.58 -6.72
N ARG A 171 9.92 12.59 -6.22
CA ARG A 171 10.45 12.55 -4.85
C ARG A 171 11.17 13.83 -4.42
N GLU A 172 12.01 14.38 -5.31
CA GLU A 172 12.89 15.51 -5.01
C GLU A 172 12.28 16.88 -5.40
N GLU A 173 11.00 16.91 -5.82
CA GLU A 173 10.35 18.11 -6.35
C GLU A 173 10.26 19.22 -5.30
N ASN A 174 9.88 18.88 -4.07
CA ASN A 174 9.83 19.85 -2.96
C ASN A 174 9.99 19.16 -1.59
N MET A 175 9.99 19.95 -0.50
CA MET A 175 10.15 19.40 0.85
C MET A 175 9.02 18.45 1.25
N LEU A 176 7.79 18.74 0.84
CA LEU A 176 6.63 17.92 1.15
C LEU A 176 6.74 16.54 0.49
N THR A 177 7.12 16.49 -0.79
CA THR A 177 7.32 15.22 -1.51
C THR A 177 8.47 14.40 -0.92
N ARG A 178 9.58 15.05 -0.51
CA ARG A 178 10.68 14.35 0.17
C ARG A 178 10.27 13.70 1.48
N VAL A 179 9.48 14.42 2.29
CA VAL A 179 8.98 13.88 3.58
C VAL A 179 8.02 12.71 3.33
N GLN A 180 7.05 12.86 2.42
CA GLN A 180 6.11 11.80 2.06
C GLN A 180 6.85 10.55 1.56
N ALA A 181 7.81 10.72 0.64
CA ALA A 181 8.60 9.63 0.11
C ALA A 181 9.33 8.85 1.22
N ARG A 182 9.93 9.54 2.20
CA ARG A 182 10.60 8.88 3.32
C ARG A 182 9.65 8.10 4.22
N LEU A 183 8.47 8.65 4.51
CA LEU A 183 7.46 7.95 5.29
C LEU A 183 6.98 6.67 4.59
N LEU A 184 6.75 6.73 3.28
CA LEU A 184 6.33 5.59 2.48
C LEU A 184 7.48 4.59 2.24
N ASP A 185 8.73 5.05 2.12
CA ASP A 185 9.90 4.15 2.08
C ASP A 185 9.95 3.24 3.31
N ALA A 186 9.70 3.77 4.50
CA ALA A 186 9.67 2.95 5.72
C ALA A 186 8.58 1.87 5.66
N HIS A 187 7.40 2.22 5.14
CA HIS A 187 6.31 1.28 4.94
C HIS A 187 6.69 0.15 3.97
N PHE A 188 7.28 0.46 2.83
CA PHE A 188 7.64 -0.51 1.81
C PHE A 188 8.92 -1.28 2.13
N HIS A 189 10.02 -0.59 2.51
CA HIS A 189 11.31 -1.23 2.74
C HIS A 189 11.41 -2.00 4.06
N ILE A 190 10.65 -1.61 5.08
CA ILE A 190 10.71 -2.26 6.39
C ILE A 190 9.45 -3.08 6.63
N GLU A 191 8.27 -2.42 6.70
CA GLU A 191 7.05 -3.10 7.14
C GLU A 191 6.63 -4.21 6.17
N HIS A 192 6.42 -3.90 4.88
CA HIS A 192 5.96 -4.91 3.90
C HIS A 192 6.99 -6.02 3.73
N ARG A 193 8.26 -5.66 3.61
CA ARG A 193 9.35 -6.61 3.47
C ARG A 193 9.45 -7.57 4.66
N ALA A 194 9.46 -7.05 5.90
CA ALA A 194 9.53 -7.85 7.10
C ALA A 194 8.30 -8.76 7.25
N ARG A 195 7.10 -8.22 6.98
CA ARG A 195 5.85 -8.98 7.08
C ARG A 195 5.78 -10.11 6.07
N SER A 196 6.12 -9.84 4.82
CA SER A 196 6.14 -10.87 3.76
C SER A 196 7.12 -11.99 4.12
N ARG A 197 8.33 -11.67 4.57
CA ARG A 197 9.35 -12.65 4.96
C ARG A 197 8.97 -13.47 6.18
N ALA A 198 8.23 -12.87 7.11
CA ALA A 198 7.73 -13.54 8.31
C ALA A 198 6.40 -14.28 8.09
N GLY A 199 5.85 -14.32 6.87
CA GLY A 199 4.54 -14.90 6.59
C GLY A 199 3.40 -14.20 7.32
N ARG A 200 3.57 -12.91 7.68
CA ARG A 200 2.56 -12.10 8.38
C ARG A 200 1.70 -11.33 7.40
N PHE A 201 0.51 -10.97 7.85
CA PHE A 201 -0.39 -10.14 7.07
C PHE A 201 0.24 -8.80 6.68
N PHE A 202 0.15 -8.45 5.40
CA PHE A 202 0.29 -7.10 4.87
C PHE A 202 -0.80 -6.86 3.82
N ASN A 203 -1.15 -5.62 3.56
CA ASN A 203 -2.23 -5.30 2.64
C ASN A 203 -1.73 -5.02 1.22
N PHE A 204 -2.59 -5.24 0.25
CA PHE A 204 -2.51 -4.58 -1.04
C PHE A 204 -2.70 -3.07 -0.83
N ASN A 205 -1.90 -2.26 -1.50
CA ASN A 205 -1.93 -0.80 -1.34
C ASN A 205 -2.75 -0.09 -2.44
N GLY A 206 -3.68 -0.81 -3.07
CA GLY A 206 -4.57 -0.28 -4.08
C GLY A 206 -4.01 -0.27 -5.49
N THR A 207 -2.69 -0.33 -5.68
CA THR A 207 -2.00 -0.27 -6.97
C THR A 207 -0.69 -1.05 -6.97
N ALA A 208 -0.10 -1.26 -8.14
CA ALA A 208 1.18 -1.93 -8.32
C ALA A 208 1.23 -3.35 -7.73
N GLY A 209 0.21 -4.14 -8.01
CA GLY A 209 0.16 -5.54 -7.58
C GLY A 209 -0.70 -6.41 -8.46
N VAL A 210 -0.54 -7.72 -8.30
CA VAL A 210 -1.26 -8.75 -9.04
C VAL A 210 -2.03 -9.63 -8.08
N TRP A 211 -3.28 -9.88 -8.36
CA TRP A 211 -4.15 -10.78 -7.64
C TRP A 211 -4.39 -12.07 -8.42
N ARG A 212 -4.45 -13.21 -7.74
CA ARG A 212 -5.09 -14.41 -8.27
C ARG A 212 -6.61 -14.20 -8.21
N ARG A 213 -7.32 -14.46 -9.31
CA ARG A 213 -8.79 -14.34 -9.39
C ARG A 213 -9.50 -15.13 -8.28
N ALA A 214 -9.07 -16.38 -8.04
CA ALA A 214 -9.64 -17.21 -6.99
C ALA A 214 -9.58 -16.53 -5.63
N ALA A 215 -8.47 -15.87 -5.27
CA ALA A 215 -8.33 -15.15 -4.02
C ALA A 215 -9.33 -13.99 -3.88
N ILE A 216 -9.58 -13.23 -4.96
CA ILE A 216 -10.61 -12.19 -4.98
C ILE A 216 -12.00 -12.81 -4.78
N THR A 217 -12.29 -13.89 -5.53
CA THR A 217 -13.62 -14.52 -5.53
C THR A 217 -13.94 -15.17 -4.18
N GLU A 218 -13.03 -15.95 -3.62
CA GLU A 218 -13.19 -16.62 -2.33
C GLU A 218 -13.28 -15.63 -1.16
N ALA A 219 -12.60 -14.49 -1.28
CA ALA A 219 -12.74 -13.38 -0.32
C ALA A 219 -14.09 -12.63 -0.45
N GLY A 220 -14.97 -13.02 -1.37
CA GLY A 220 -16.28 -12.38 -1.61
C GLY A 220 -16.24 -11.16 -2.53
N GLY A 221 -15.15 -10.98 -3.30
CA GLY A 221 -15.02 -9.90 -4.29
C GLY A 221 -14.70 -8.53 -3.70
N TRP A 222 -14.70 -7.52 -4.55
CA TRP A 222 -14.55 -6.12 -4.15
C TRP A 222 -15.79 -5.64 -3.38
N SER A 223 -15.57 -4.94 -2.27
CA SER A 223 -16.61 -4.35 -1.43
C SER A 223 -16.44 -2.82 -1.37
N ASP A 224 -17.55 -2.09 -1.36
CA ASP A 224 -17.61 -0.63 -1.34
C ASP A 224 -18.07 -0.05 0.01
N ASP A 225 -18.12 -0.88 1.04
CA ASP A 225 -18.53 -0.49 2.39
C ASP A 225 -17.45 0.22 3.21
N THR A 226 -16.22 0.29 2.66
CA THR A 226 -15.11 1.09 3.19
C THR A 226 -14.41 1.84 2.07
N VAL A 227 -13.76 2.97 2.38
CA VAL A 227 -12.96 3.72 1.40
C VAL A 227 -11.52 3.17 1.24
N VAL A 228 -11.23 2.01 1.82
CA VAL A 228 -9.99 1.24 1.70
C VAL A 228 -10.33 -0.18 1.26
N GLU A 229 -10.95 -0.28 0.11
CA GLU A 229 -11.40 -1.52 -0.52
C GLU A 229 -10.26 -2.53 -0.70
N ASP A 230 -9.06 -2.04 -0.91
CA ASP A 230 -7.81 -2.76 -1.09
C ASP A 230 -7.40 -3.51 0.20
N THR A 231 -7.37 -2.79 1.31
CA THR A 231 -7.04 -3.35 2.63
C THR A 231 -8.12 -4.28 3.12
N ASP A 232 -9.41 -3.97 2.86
CA ASP A 232 -10.54 -4.83 3.21
C ASP A 232 -10.48 -6.17 2.45
N LEU A 233 -10.28 -6.13 1.14
CA LEU A 233 -10.12 -7.34 0.33
C LEU A 233 -8.90 -8.15 0.78
N SER A 234 -7.77 -7.48 1.04
CA SER A 234 -6.55 -8.14 1.51
C SER A 234 -6.78 -8.91 2.80
N LEU A 235 -7.46 -8.28 3.76
CA LEU A 235 -7.73 -8.92 5.05
C LEU A 235 -8.67 -10.12 4.92
N ARG A 236 -9.70 -10.00 4.07
CA ARG A 236 -10.62 -11.12 3.79
C ARG A 236 -9.93 -12.28 3.08
N ALA A 237 -9.12 -12.01 2.05
CA ALA A 237 -8.37 -13.03 1.33
C ALA A 237 -7.33 -13.72 2.23
N TRP A 238 -6.61 -12.96 3.06
CA TRP A 238 -5.65 -13.53 4.01
C TRP A 238 -6.34 -14.45 5.03
N ARG A 239 -7.54 -14.11 5.50
CA ARG A 239 -8.35 -14.96 6.38
C ARG A 239 -8.88 -16.23 5.71
N CYS A 240 -9.05 -16.20 4.40
CA CYS A 240 -9.33 -17.41 3.61
C CYS A 240 -8.08 -18.31 3.45
N GLY A 241 -6.92 -17.92 4.00
CA GLY A 241 -5.70 -18.72 3.97
C GLY A 241 -4.77 -18.41 2.81
N TRP A 242 -5.07 -17.38 1.99
CA TRP A 242 -4.22 -16.98 0.89
C TRP A 242 -2.92 -16.35 1.37
N LYS A 243 -1.79 -16.76 0.79
CA LYS A 243 -0.48 -16.17 1.04
C LYS A 243 -0.24 -14.94 0.17
N PHE A 244 0.54 -14.01 0.70
CA PHE A 244 0.91 -12.79 -0.01
C PHE A 244 2.42 -12.73 -0.16
N VAL A 245 2.87 -12.31 -1.34
CA VAL A 245 4.27 -12.14 -1.69
C VAL A 245 4.55 -10.66 -1.93
N TYR A 246 5.63 -10.15 -1.36
CA TYR A 246 6.09 -8.78 -1.60
C TYR A 246 7.38 -8.79 -2.42
N ARG A 247 7.35 -8.08 -3.57
CA ARG A 247 8.47 -7.91 -4.48
C ARG A 247 9.05 -6.50 -4.30
N ASP A 248 10.07 -6.37 -3.44
CA ASP A 248 10.75 -5.10 -3.17
C ASP A 248 11.74 -4.70 -4.28
N ASP A 249 12.11 -5.63 -5.12
CA ASP A 249 12.96 -5.46 -6.30
C ASP A 249 12.19 -4.90 -7.52
N VAL A 250 10.87 -5.12 -7.61
CA VAL A 250 10.00 -4.56 -8.67
C VAL A 250 9.45 -3.22 -8.21
N ILE A 251 9.91 -2.13 -8.85
CA ILE A 251 9.52 -0.77 -8.46
C ILE A 251 8.54 -0.23 -9.49
N CYS A 252 7.36 0.18 -9.03
CA CYS A 252 6.38 0.90 -9.83
C CYS A 252 6.35 2.36 -9.36
N GLU A 253 6.66 3.28 -10.26
CA GLU A 253 6.76 4.71 -9.92
C GLU A 253 5.41 5.39 -10.05
N GLY A 254 5.00 6.09 -9.01
CA GLY A 254 3.84 6.96 -8.97
C GLY A 254 4.22 8.41 -8.68
N HIS A 255 3.20 9.26 -8.54
CA HIS A 255 3.36 10.66 -8.19
C HIS A 255 2.85 10.96 -6.78
N LEU A 256 3.64 11.70 -6.01
CA LEU A 256 3.25 12.19 -4.69
C LEU A 256 2.51 13.52 -4.81
N PRO A 257 1.52 13.79 -3.95
CA PRO A 257 0.95 15.11 -3.82
C PRO A 257 1.99 16.19 -3.61
N THR A 258 2.02 17.20 -4.49
CA THR A 258 3.00 18.29 -4.46
C THR A 258 2.58 19.47 -3.59
N ASN A 259 1.30 19.52 -3.21
CA ASN A 259 0.76 20.57 -2.36
C ASN A 259 0.05 19.99 -1.12
N PHE A 260 0.02 20.79 -0.05
CA PHE A 260 -0.51 20.38 1.24
C PHE A 260 -2.02 20.06 1.21
N ARG A 261 -2.80 20.71 0.32
CA ARG A 261 -4.24 20.46 0.19
C ARG A 261 -4.51 19.05 -0.33
N ALA A 262 -3.82 18.64 -1.38
CA ALA A 262 -3.92 17.29 -1.95
C ALA A 262 -3.43 16.23 -0.97
N PHE A 263 -2.27 16.47 -0.33
CA PHE A 263 -1.74 15.60 0.73
C PHE A 263 -2.73 15.40 1.87
N ARG A 264 -3.30 16.49 2.41
CA ARG A 264 -4.30 16.41 3.48
C ARG A 264 -5.54 15.62 3.07
N THR A 265 -6.01 15.81 1.83
CA THR A 265 -7.16 15.08 1.29
C THR A 265 -6.88 13.58 1.22
N GLN A 266 -5.71 13.20 0.74
CA GLN A 266 -5.25 11.81 0.68
C GLN A 266 -5.16 11.20 2.09
N GLN A 267 -4.48 11.87 3.03
CA GLN A 267 -4.32 11.39 4.41
C GLN A 267 -5.66 11.26 5.15
N ARG A 268 -6.58 12.21 4.93
CA ARG A 268 -7.94 12.14 5.49
C ARG A 268 -8.68 10.89 4.99
N ARG A 269 -8.58 10.60 3.70
CA ARG A 269 -9.21 9.40 3.10
C ARG A 269 -8.64 8.11 3.70
N TRP A 270 -7.31 8.00 3.79
CA TRP A 270 -6.66 6.83 4.36
C TRP A 270 -7.00 6.64 5.85
N THR A 271 -6.98 7.72 6.63
CA THR A 271 -7.33 7.67 8.06
C THR A 271 -8.79 7.29 8.27
N ALA A 272 -9.71 7.89 7.51
CA ALA A 272 -11.13 7.56 7.58
C ALA A 272 -11.39 6.09 7.23
N GLY A 273 -10.74 5.60 6.15
CA GLY A 273 -10.84 4.21 5.74
C GLY A 273 -10.28 3.23 6.77
N ALA A 274 -9.15 3.55 7.38
CA ALA A 274 -8.60 2.74 8.47
C ALA A 274 -9.58 2.63 9.65
N MET A 275 -10.27 3.72 10.02
CA MET A 275 -11.26 3.71 11.08
C MET A 275 -12.52 2.94 10.70
N GLN A 276 -13.00 3.05 9.45
CA GLN A 276 -14.12 2.26 8.95
C GLN A 276 -13.80 0.76 9.00
N LEU A 277 -12.62 0.38 8.54
CA LEU A 277 -12.19 -1.00 8.56
C LEU A 277 -12.01 -1.53 10.00
N PHE A 278 -11.44 -0.72 10.90
CA PHE A 278 -11.35 -1.08 12.32
C PHE A 278 -12.73 -1.37 12.94
N GLN A 279 -13.72 -0.53 12.65
CA GLN A 279 -15.09 -0.73 13.13
C GLN A 279 -15.73 -1.99 12.54
N LYS A 280 -15.55 -2.21 11.23
CA LYS A 280 -16.04 -3.42 10.53
C LYS A 280 -15.43 -4.69 11.13
N GLU A 281 -14.14 -4.67 11.41
CA GLU A 281 -13.42 -5.81 11.98
C GLU A 281 -13.78 -6.09 13.44
N LYS A 282 -14.08 -5.05 14.21
CA LYS A 282 -14.49 -5.20 15.62
C LYS A 282 -15.79 -6.01 15.79
N SER A 283 -16.66 -5.96 14.78
CA SER A 283 -17.94 -6.69 14.77
C SER A 283 -17.84 -8.14 14.28
N ARG A 284 -16.68 -8.55 13.73
CA ARG A 284 -16.48 -9.90 13.20
C ARG A 284 -15.96 -10.86 14.27
N ALA A 285 -16.38 -12.11 14.20
CA ALA A 285 -15.87 -13.16 15.08
C ALA A 285 -14.36 -13.34 14.87
N ARG A 286 -13.61 -13.48 15.95
CA ARG A 286 -12.15 -13.72 15.90
C ARG A 286 -11.91 -15.17 15.47
N HIS A 287 -11.25 -15.35 14.33
CA HIS A 287 -10.87 -16.67 13.81
C HIS A 287 -9.34 -16.88 13.78
N SER A 288 -8.55 -15.90 14.26
CA SER A 288 -7.10 -15.95 14.28
C SER A 288 -6.54 -15.94 15.72
N SER A 289 -5.26 -16.22 15.86
CA SER A 289 -4.62 -16.11 17.17
C SER A 289 -4.69 -14.67 17.70
N LEU A 290 -4.77 -14.50 19.01
CA LEU A 290 -4.83 -13.19 19.67
C LEU A 290 -3.68 -12.26 19.21
N TRP A 291 -2.50 -12.80 18.99
CA TRP A 291 -1.33 -12.05 18.54
C TRP A 291 -1.49 -11.49 17.12
N VAL A 292 -2.09 -12.24 16.21
CA VAL A 292 -2.38 -11.82 14.85
C VAL A 292 -3.41 -10.70 14.85
N ASP A 293 -4.48 -10.86 15.63
CA ASP A 293 -5.51 -9.83 15.76
C ASP A 293 -4.95 -8.54 16.37
N LEU A 294 -4.08 -8.64 17.37
CA LEU A 294 -3.41 -7.47 17.97
C LEU A 294 -2.48 -6.78 16.96
N ASP A 295 -1.73 -7.53 16.16
CA ASP A 295 -0.87 -6.98 15.12
C ASP A 295 -1.68 -6.21 14.06
N ILE A 296 -2.79 -6.80 13.59
CA ILE A 296 -3.70 -6.16 12.64
C ILE A 296 -4.33 -4.90 13.26
N GLN A 297 -4.86 -5.00 14.49
CA GLN A 297 -5.49 -3.86 15.17
C GLN A 297 -4.52 -2.72 15.44
N SER A 298 -3.26 -3.02 15.80
CA SER A 298 -2.24 -2.00 16.06
C SER A 298 -2.00 -1.08 14.86
N ARG A 299 -2.18 -1.58 13.64
CA ARG A 299 -2.04 -0.78 12.40
C ARG A 299 -3.13 0.28 12.29
N PHE A 300 -4.36 -0.05 12.67
CA PHE A 300 -5.48 0.89 12.63
C PHE A 300 -5.41 1.94 13.76
N LEU A 301 -4.68 1.66 14.83
CA LEU A 301 -4.48 2.60 15.94
C LEU A 301 -3.39 3.65 15.66
N THR A 302 -2.63 3.53 14.58
CA THR A 302 -1.55 4.47 14.23
C THR A 302 -1.98 5.93 14.17
N PRO A 303 -3.13 6.30 13.53
CA PRO A 303 -3.57 7.70 13.51
C PRO A 303 -3.86 8.25 14.90
N LEU A 304 -4.42 7.42 15.80
CA LEU A 304 -4.68 7.80 17.19
C LEU A 304 -3.38 7.97 17.98
N ALA A 305 -2.38 7.14 17.72
CA ALA A 305 -1.06 7.26 18.33
C ALA A 305 -0.36 8.55 17.87
N CYS A 306 -0.43 8.91 16.60
CA CYS A 306 0.08 10.19 16.08
C CYS A 306 -0.61 11.38 16.74
N PHE A 307 -1.93 11.35 16.88
CA PHE A 307 -2.70 12.40 17.56
C PHE A 307 -2.30 12.52 19.04
N ALA A 308 -2.18 11.40 19.76
CA ALA A 308 -1.72 11.39 21.15
C ALA A 308 -0.30 11.97 21.27
N LEU A 309 0.60 11.67 20.32
CA LEU A 309 1.95 12.21 20.28
C LEU A 309 1.93 13.75 20.14
N VAL A 310 1.13 14.28 19.22
CA VAL A 310 0.97 15.73 19.03
C VAL A 310 0.45 16.39 20.30
N LEU A 311 -0.60 15.83 20.93
CA LEU A 311 -1.14 16.37 22.19
C LEU A 311 -0.09 16.38 23.30
N LEU A 312 0.67 15.29 23.47
CA LEU A 312 1.74 15.22 24.47
C LEU A 312 2.82 16.26 24.22
N THR A 313 3.21 16.47 22.96
CA THR A 313 4.20 17.48 22.57
C THR A 313 3.70 18.89 22.86
N MET A 314 2.43 19.19 22.59
CA MET A 314 1.83 20.50 22.88
C MET A 314 1.68 20.75 24.39
N CYS A 315 1.40 19.70 25.18
CA CYS A 315 1.28 19.82 26.63
C CYS A 315 2.64 19.91 27.34
N ALA A 316 3.74 19.51 26.72
CA ALA A 316 5.07 19.52 27.33
C ALA A 316 5.52 20.92 27.84
N PRO A 317 5.35 22.02 27.08
CA PRO A 317 5.67 23.38 27.60
C PRO A 317 4.78 23.82 28.78
N LEU A 318 3.50 23.43 28.77
CA LEU A 318 2.56 23.79 29.81
C LEU A 318 3.00 23.26 31.19
N ARG A 319 3.74 22.16 31.20
CA ARG A 319 4.30 21.56 32.42
C ARG A 319 5.31 22.47 33.14
N ARG A 320 6.05 23.30 32.41
CA ARG A 320 6.98 24.28 33.00
C ARG A 320 6.28 25.54 33.46
N ILE A 321 5.27 25.98 32.72
CA ILE A 321 4.58 27.26 32.96
C ILE A 321 3.56 27.14 34.11
N TYR A 322 2.93 25.95 34.26
CA TYR A 322 1.83 25.74 35.18
C TYR A 322 2.19 26.00 36.66
N PRO A 323 3.31 25.50 37.23
CA PRO A 323 3.70 25.77 38.60
C PRO A 323 3.99 27.26 38.82
N GLU A 324 4.60 27.94 37.83
CA GLU A 324 4.92 29.37 37.90
C GLU A 324 3.67 30.26 37.89
N LEU A 325 2.60 29.83 37.16
CA LEU A 325 1.35 30.59 37.05
C LEU A 325 0.42 30.39 38.25
N LEU A 326 0.39 29.19 38.84
CA LEU A 326 -0.59 28.83 39.89
C LEU A 326 0.00 28.69 41.30
N GLY A 327 1.31 28.83 41.45
CA GLY A 327 1.99 28.89 42.77
C GLY A 327 1.93 27.60 43.60
N SER A 328 1.42 26.49 43.06
CA SER A 328 1.38 25.20 43.76
C SER A 328 1.28 24.03 42.78
N ASP A 329 1.99 22.95 43.06
CA ASP A 329 1.89 21.71 42.29
C ASP A 329 0.61 20.94 42.67
N PRO A 330 -0.28 20.63 41.69
CA PRO A 330 -1.43 19.76 41.93
C PRO A 330 -0.98 18.37 42.36
N ARG A 331 -1.79 17.65 43.13
CA ARG A 331 -1.50 16.27 43.57
C ARG A 331 -1.27 15.26 42.44
N TRP A 332 -1.79 15.52 41.24
CA TRP A 332 -1.57 14.69 40.05
C TRP A 332 -0.30 15.04 39.24
N TRP A 333 0.36 16.18 39.59
CA TRP A 333 1.54 16.67 38.90
C TRP A 333 2.70 15.66 38.85
N PRO A 334 3.05 14.94 39.96
CA PRO A 334 4.06 13.90 39.92
C PRO A 334 3.77 12.80 38.92
N LEU A 335 2.49 12.49 38.64
CA LEU A 335 2.09 11.46 37.68
C LEU A 335 2.38 11.86 36.23
N VAL A 336 2.42 13.15 35.93
CA VAL A 336 2.65 13.69 34.59
C VAL A 336 4.11 14.11 34.38
N SER A 337 4.81 14.47 35.47
CA SER A 337 6.19 15.01 35.45
C SER A 337 7.28 13.97 35.75
N THR A 338 6.90 12.71 35.97
CA THR A 338 7.86 11.65 36.32
C THR A 338 8.64 11.11 35.13
N PRO A 339 9.88 10.63 35.33
CA PRO A 339 10.65 9.89 34.31
C PRO A 339 9.89 8.72 33.66
N ILE A 340 8.88 8.18 34.36
CA ILE A 340 7.99 7.12 33.88
C ILE A 340 7.23 7.53 32.60
N VAL A 341 6.92 8.82 32.43
CA VAL A 341 6.26 9.34 31.22
C VAL A 341 7.27 9.82 30.18
N GLU A 342 8.37 10.46 30.63
CA GLU A 342 9.36 11.06 29.73
C GLU A 342 10.25 10.05 29.04
N ILE A 343 10.76 9.06 29.77
CA ILE A 343 11.67 8.05 29.22
C ILE A 343 11.01 7.23 28.11
N PRO A 344 9.80 6.67 28.30
CA PRO A 344 9.11 5.99 27.21
C PRO A 344 8.74 6.90 26.04
N PHE A 345 8.36 8.17 26.30
CA PHE A 345 8.10 9.14 25.25
C PHE A 345 9.35 9.37 24.40
N LEU A 346 10.49 9.66 25.01
CA LEU A 346 11.77 9.85 24.33
C LEU A 346 12.18 8.58 23.59
N PHE A 347 12.04 7.42 24.23
CA PHE A 347 12.35 6.13 23.63
C PHE A 347 11.53 5.90 22.37
N PHE A 348 10.20 6.09 22.40
CA PHE A 348 9.37 5.92 21.20
C PHE A 348 9.60 6.99 20.14
N ALA A 349 9.92 8.23 20.53
CA ALA A 349 10.32 9.27 19.58
C ALA A 349 11.63 8.91 18.88
N VAL A 350 12.63 8.43 19.61
CA VAL A 350 13.90 7.95 19.05
C VAL A 350 13.68 6.74 18.15
N LEU A 351 12.88 5.75 18.59
CA LEU A 351 12.55 4.60 17.77
C LEU A 351 11.83 4.99 16.48
N PHE A 352 10.92 5.94 16.53
CA PHE A 352 10.24 6.48 15.36
C PHE A 352 11.25 7.10 14.38
N VAL A 353 12.16 7.94 14.89
CA VAL A 353 13.23 8.55 14.09
C VAL A 353 14.12 7.46 13.49
N VAL A 354 14.61 6.51 14.27
CA VAL A 354 15.46 5.41 13.80
C VAL A 354 14.74 4.56 12.75
N PHE A 355 13.45 4.25 12.95
CA PHE A 355 12.65 3.49 11.99
C PHE A 355 12.53 4.22 10.65
N TYR A 356 12.22 5.51 10.66
CA TYR A 356 12.02 6.27 9.43
C TYR A 356 13.32 6.74 8.78
N TYR A 357 14.40 6.97 9.53
CA TYR A 357 15.71 7.34 8.97
C TYR A 357 16.57 6.13 8.65
N GLY A 358 16.50 5.06 9.41
CA GLY A 358 17.22 3.82 9.13
C GLY A 358 16.78 3.13 7.83
N SER A 359 15.52 3.37 7.39
CA SER A 359 15.01 2.85 6.11
C SER A 359 15.70 3.45 4.87
N THR A 360 16.38 4.60 5.02
CA THR A 360 17.06 5.28 3.90
C THR A 360 18.53 4.87 3.75
N GLY A 361 19.07 4.06 4.69
CA GLY A 361 20.50 3.71 4.76
C GLY A 361 21.03 2.87 3.59
N GLY A 362 20.15 2.20 2.83
CA GLY A 362 20.57 1.42 1.66
C GLY A 362 21.06 2.24 0.45
N ARG A 363 20.73 3.55 0.38
CA ARG A 363 21.13 4.41 -0.75
C ARG A 363 22.49 5.11 -0.56
N TRP A 364 22.99 5.20 0.66
CA TRP A 364 24.33 5.73 0.90
C TRP A 364 25.41 4.80 0.35
N GLN A 365 25.19 3.49 0.41
CA GLN A 365 26.12 2.51 -0.15
C GLN A 365 26.13 2.45 -1.68
N GLN A 366 25.04 2.85 -2.36
CA GLN A 366 25.00 2.89 -3.83
C GLN A 366 25.54 4.18 -4.46
N ARG A 367 25.87 5.21 -3.67
CA ARG A 367 26.50 6.45 -4.15
C ARG A 367 28.03 6.51 -3.89
N VAL A 368 28.59 5.46 -3.32
CA VAL A 368 30.03 5.36 -3.00
C VAL A 368 30.70 4.20 -3.77
N VAL A 369 30.07 3.70 -4.82
CA VAL A 369 30.72 2.79 -5.78
C VAL A 369 30.64 3.41 -7.18
#